data_aee6ec40ae4d1b1647d2f1d0c6707f11
#
_entry.id   aee6ec40ae4d1b1647d2f1d0c6707f11
#
_cell.length_a   1.000
_cell.length_b   1.000
_cell.length_c   1.000
_cell.angle_alpha   90.00
_cell.angle_beta   90.00
_cell.angle_gamma   90.00
#
_symmetry.space_group_name_H-M   'P 1'
#
loop_
_entity.id
_entity.type
_entity.pdbx_description
1 polymer ?
#
loop_
_entity_poly.entity_id
_entity_poly.type
_entity_poly.pdbx_seq_one_letter_code
_entity_poly.pdbx_strand_id
1 'polypeptide(L)'
;MRFDYDHVTNLEYKVRAQKLRIREFESGDRYTKLKKQHDAEIRKKDALISRLKKELASANARIITNRNHFMEAMEDVLKEKDALQLKMERKLKKEQECRYKAEARIDEVMDRLSQKQKKLDEAYERIEELEGRITKLTAQVNCNYENSSRPSSQCPNHKKIENSREKSDRPRGAQPGHKGHTAKLQEPTEEDIWIPDPEEFTQNPDQYKPTGDYVYHQVVGLRVELVVQQYCANLFLNRKTRQYVHAPFPEWAVNDVNYDGTVKAFAFILNNYCNVSIDKTRDLLSEITGGKLTISKGMINSLAREFSNKSRRERDELFDRLVKSYALHTDFTTAKINGNNVNVHLCGNEDGDILIQAREHKGHEGIKGTPVEHFLNTLVHGHDRTLYNYGSSHQECLSHVLRYLLASVQNETDLTWAGKMRELLRESIHYRKSLELGTEPEPDVVADFERRYQEILDLAENEYIDYPPTKYYRDGYNLYKRMREYKNSHLLFLHDIKVPYDNNLAERLARIVKRKAAQVISFRSMDSLIELCDSLSILLTYSKESGNLFESTTEVFNRNKPA
;
A
#
# COMPACT_ATOMS: atom_id res chain seq x y z
N MET A 1 33.33 3.33 38.86
CA MET A 1 33.16 1.87 38.71
C MET A 1 31.73 1.37 38.87
N ARG A 2 30.74 2.21 39.11
CA ARG A 2 29.29 1.84 39.11
C ARG A 2 28.62 1.90 37.72
N PHE A 3 29.29 2.44 36.72
CA PHE A 3 28.68 2.76 35.42
C PHE A 3 28.50 1.55 34.48
N ASP A 4 29.35 0.52 34.58
CA ASP A 4 29.29 -0.62 33.66
C ASP A 4 28.12 -1.56 33.90
N TYR A 5 27.75 -1.74 35.14
CA TYR A 5 26.69 -2.69 35.50
C TYR A 5 25.30 -2.19 35.11
N ASP A 6 25.06 -0.91 35.24
CA ASP A 6 23.79 -0.30 34.90
C ASP A 6 23.55 -0.27 33.39
N HIS A 7 24.62 -0.21 32.59
CA HIS A 7 24.52 -0.16 31.12
C HIS A 7 24.18 -1.54 30.52
N VAL A 8 24.79 -2.59 31.03
CA VAL A 8 24.52 -3.97 30.64
C VAL A 8 23.12 -4.40 31.08
N THR A 9 22.73 -4.03 32.27
CA THR A 9 21.40 -4.33 32.82
C THR A 9 20.29 -3.61 32.02
N ASN A 10 20.54 -2.41 31.54
CA ASN A 10 19.61 -1.66 30.67
C ASN A 10 19.44 -2.32 29.30
N LEU A 11 20.50 -2.90 28.73
CA LEU A 11 20.43 -3.66 27.47
C LEU A 11 19.64 -4.96 27.63
N GLU A 12 19.85 -5.67 28.72
CA GLU A 12 19.10 -6.89 29.03
C GLU A 12 17.63 -6.60 29.29
N TYR A 13 17.33 -5.47 29.94
CA TYR A 13 15.97 -5.01 30.17
C TYR A 13 15.26 -4.67 28.84
N LYS A 14 15.92 -3.99 27.93
CA LYS A 14 15.39 -3.67 26.58
C LYS A 14 15.12 -4.95 25.76
N VAL A 15 16.01 -5.93 25.84
CA VAL A 15 15.82 -7.23 25.17
C VAL A 15 14.68 -8.02 25.81
N ARG A 16 14.51 -7.97 27.14
CA ARG A 16 13.37 -8.59 27.85
C ARG A 16 12.03 -7.93 27.50
N ALA A 17 12.00 -6.59 27.44
CA ALA A 17 10.80 -5.86 27.06
C ALA A 17 10.34 -6.18 25.62
N GLN A 18 11.27 -6.45 24.72
CA GLN A 18 10.96 -6.89 23.36
C GLN A 18 10.38 -8.31 23.34
N LYS A 19 10.89 -9.22 24.17
CA LYS A 19 10.34 -10.58 24.31
C LYS A 19 8.92 -10.59 24.87
N LEU A 20 8.59 -9.67 25.78
CA LEU A 20 7.24 -9.53 26.31
C LEU A 20 6.25 -9.07 25.23
N ARG A 21 6.62 -8.09 24.42
CA ARG A 21 5.81 -7.65 23.28
C ARG A 21 5.56 -8.76 22.24
N ILE A 22 6.55 -9.60 22.00
CA ILE A 22 6.40 -10.76 21.12
C ILE A 22 5.37 -11.74 21.68
N ARG A 23 5.36 -11.98 23.01
CA ARG A 23 4.41 -12.89 23.67
C ARG A 23 2.95 -12.38 23.63
N GLU A 24 2.72 -11.07 23.62
CA GLU A 24 1.37 -10.49 23.49
C GLU A 24 0.74 -10.77 22.12
N PHE A 25 1.54 -11.05 21.09
CA PHE A 25 1.06 -11.44 19.77
C PHE A 25 0.69 -12.93 19.66
N GLU A 26 1.14 -13.77 20.58
CA GLU A 26 0.95 -15.22 20.54
C GLU A 26 -0.40 -15.68 21.13
N SER A 27 -1.15 -14.82 21.82
CA SER A 27 -2.33 -15.19 22.62
C SER A 27 -3.68 -15.17 21.89
N GLY A 28 -3.72 -15.12 20.58
CA GLY A 28 -4.97 -15.05 19.81
C GLY A 28 -5.22 -16.24 18.89
N ASP A 29 -6.31 -16.94 19.09
CA ASP A 29 -6.74 -18.20 18.44
C ASP A 29 -6.95 -18.17 16.90
N ARG A 30 -6.70 -17.06 16.22
CA ARG A 30 -6.85 -16.92 14.75
C ARG A 30 -5.55 -17.00 13.94
N TYR A 31 -4.44 -17.26 14.60
CA TYR A 31 -3.11 -17.21 14.01
C TYR A 31 -2.63 -18.49 13.30
N THR A 32 -3.33 -19.58 13.43
CA THR A 32 -2.78 -20.93 13.11
C THR A 32 -2.50 -21.17 11.62
N LYS A 33 -3.11 -20.46 10.71
CA LYS A 33 -2.87 -20.66 9.27
C LYS A 33 -1.76 -19.73 8.69
N LEU A 34 -1.65 -18.55 9.22
CA LEU A 34 -0.58 -17.58 8.87
C LEU A 34 0.73 -17.89 9.62
N LYS A 35 0.64 -18.62 10.72
CA LYS A 35 1.76 -18.97 11.58
C LYS A 35 2.89 -19.71 10.84
N LYS A 36 2.58 -20.62 9.91
CA LYS A 36 3.61 -21.41 9.22
C LYS A 36 4.52 -20.62 8.28
N GLN A 37 4.00 -19.62 7.59
CA GLN A 37 4.83 -18.74 6.71
C GLN A 37 5.57 -17.68 7.55
N HIS A 38 4.90 -17.18 8.58
CA HIS A 38 5.46 -16.22 9.51
C HIS A 38 6.59 -16.80 10.37
N ASP A 39 6.44 -18.05 10.80
CA ASP A 39 7.43 -18.74 11.63
C ASP A 39 8.80 -18.91 10.92
N ALA A 40 8.82 -19.02 9.59
CA ALA A 40 10.09 -19.12 8.86
C ALA A 40 10.84 -17.78 8.81
N GLU A 41 10.11 -16.67 8.72
CA GLU A 41 10.70 -15.32 8.70
C GLU A 41 11.05 -14.84 10.12
N ILE A 42 10.20 -15.21 11.10
CA ILE A 42 10.53 -15.03 12.52
C ILE A 42 11.81 -15.80 12.84
N ARG A 43 11.94 -17.08 12.41
CA ARG A 43 13.17 -17.85 12.64
C ARG A 43 14.43 -17.19 12.07
N LYS A 44 14.31 -16.54 10.88
CA LYS A 44 15.45 -15.78 10.32
C LYS A 44 15.78 -14.55 11.18
N LYS A 45 14.75 -13.84 11.65
CA LYS A 45 14.93 -12.68 12.55
C LYS A 45 15.40 -13.12 13.93
N ASP A 46 14.88 -14.23 14.45
CA ASP A 46 15.33 -14.82 15.70
C ASP A 46 16.78 -15.31 15.60
N ALA A 47 17.16 -15.88 14.46
CA ALA A 47 18.55 -16.26 14.21
C ALA A 47 19.48 -15.03 14.20
N LEU A 48 19.02 -13.92 13.59
CA LEU A 48 19.77 -12.65 13.61
C LEU A 48 19.83 -12.05 15.01
N ILE A 49 18.70 -12.06 15.73
CA ILE A 49 18.63 -11.64 17.13
C ILE A 49 19.54 -12.52 18.00
N SER A 50 19.53 -13.83 17.74
CA SER A 50 20.41 -14.78 18.44
C SER A 50 21.89 -14.50 18.16
N ARG A 51 22.23 -14.17 16.90
CA ARG A 51 23.58 -13.76 16.51
C ARG A 51 24.00 -12.47 17.22
N LEU A 52 23.13 -11.44 17.20
CA LEU A 52 23.38 -10.18 17.89
C LEU A 52 23.49 -10.35 19.41
N LYS A 53 22.68 -11.26 20.00
CA LYS A 53 22.82 -11.64 21.42
C LYS A 53 24.16 -12.31 21.73
N LYS A 54 24.65 -13.17 20.82
CA LYS A 54 25.98 -13.79 20.98
C LYS A 54 27.09 -12.75 20.86
N GLU A 55 26.97 -11.81 19.91
CA GLU A 55 27.93 -10.70 19.77
C GLU A 55 27.91 -9.79 21.01
N LEU A 56 26.69 -9.49 21.54
CA LEU A 56 26.54 -8.73 22.79
C LEU A 56 27.10 -9.48 24.00
N ALA A 57 26.78 -10.78 24.11
CA ALA A 57 27.32 -11.63 25.17
C ALA A 57 28.86 -11.72 25.10
N SER A 58 29.40 -11.80 23.87
CA SER A 58 30.86 -11.80 23.65
C SER A 58 31.49 -10.46 24.03
N ALA A 59 30.83 -9.33 23.68
CA ALA A 59 31.28 -8.00 24.11
C ALA A 59 31.24 -7.85 25.64
N ASN A 60 30.14 -8.32 26.27
CA ASN A 60 30.01 -8.32 27.72
C ASN A 60 31.06 -9.20 28.40
N ALA A 61 31.30 -10.40 27.84
CA ALA A 61 32.35 -11.27 28.35
C ALA A 61 33.74 -10.62 28.27
N ARG A 62 34.04 -9.91 27.15
CA ARG A 62 35.30 -9.13 27.02
C ARG A 62 35.39 -8.00 28.05
N ILE A 63 34.29 -7.32 28.31
CA ILE A 63 34.23 -6.26 29.35
C ILE A 63 34.48 -6.86 30.72
N ILE A 64 33.83 -8.00 31.04
CA ILE A 64 34.03 -8.71 32.32
C ILE A 64 35.48 -9.22 32.43
N THR A 65 35.98 -9.85 31.38
CA THR A 65 37.39 -10.33 31.36
C THR A 65 38.39 -9.18 31.54
N ASN A 66 38.18 -8.08 30.80
CA ASN A 66 39.02 -6.90 30.95
C ASN A 66 38.92 -6.27 32.35
N ARG A 67 37.68 -6.26 32.93
CA ARG A 67 37.47 -5.81 34.32
C ARG A 67 38.19 -6.72 35.31
N ASN A 68 38.04 -8.04 35.14
CA ASN A 68 38.70 -8.99 36.02
C ASN A 68 40.23 -8.88 35.93
N HIS A 69 40.78 -8.82 34.72
CA HIS A 69 42.22 -8.53 34.52
C HIS A 69 42.66 -7.21 35.14
N PHE A 70 41.79 -6.19 35.04
CA PHE A 70 42.07 -4.90 35.70
C PHE A 70 42.01 -5.03 37.21
N MET A 71 41.03 -5.78 37.75
CA MET A 71 40.91 -5.97 39.19
C MET A 71 42.06 -6.87 39.72
N GLU A 72 42.43 -7.93 38.99
CA GLU A 72 43.59 -8.75 39.32
C GLU A 72 44.89 -7.93 39.28
N ALA A 73 45.05 -7.12 38.23
CA ALA A 73 46.19 -6.21 38.12
C ALA A 73 46.21 -5.15 39.23
N MET A 74 45.00 -4.66 39.64
CA MET A 74 44.86 -3.73 40.76
C MET A 74 45.14 -4.40 42.10
N GLU A 75 44.68 -5.65 42.31
CA GLU A 75 45.04 -6.41 43.49
C GLU A 75 46.52 -6.71 43.57
N ASP A 76 47.10 -7.05 42.44
CA ASP A 76 48.55 -7.28 42.36
C ASP A 76 49.36 -6.01 42.59
N VAL A 77 48.89 -4.87 42.01
CA VAL A 77 49.47 -3.55 42.28
C VAL A 77 49.27 -3.11 43.74
N LEU A 78 48.11 -3.45 44.33
CA LEU A 78 47.88 -3.18 45.75
C LEU A 78 48.81 -4.04 46.65
N LYS A 79 48.93 -5.34 46.35
CA LYS A 79 49.85 -6.25 47.04
C LYS A 79 51.33 -5.82 46.86
N GLU A 80 51.70 -5.40 45.61
CA GLU A 80 53.03 -4.86 45.34
C GLU A 80 53.28 -3.51 46.07
N LYS A 81 52.27 -2.62 46.10
CA LYS A 81 52.28 -1.39 46.86
C LYS A 81 52.45 -1.65 48.34
N ASP A 82 51.67 -2.59 48.90
CA ASP A 82 51.77 -2.94 50.30
C ASP A 82 53.12 -3.60 50.61
N ALA A 83 53.64 -4.42 49.70
CA ALA A 83 54.96 -5.00 49.80
C ALA A 83 56.09 -3.95 49.67
N LEU A 84 55.91 -2.95 48.79
CA LEU A 84 56.79 -1.77 48.70
C LEU A 84 56.70 -0.91 49.93
N GLN A 85 55.48 -0.69 50.46
CA GLN A 85 55.27 0.09 51.66
C GLN A 85 55.93 -0.58 52.86
N LEU A 86 55.76 -1.92 53.01
CA LEU A 86 56.41 -2.71 54.02
C LEU A 86 57.94 -2.75 53.86
N LYS A 87 58.43 -2.75 52.61
CA LYS A 87 59.86 -2.63 52.27
C LYS A 87 60.39 -1.21 52.52
N MET A 88 59.57 -0.18 52.25
CA MET A 88 59.94 1.20 52.55
C MET A 88 59.99 1.44 54.06
N GLU A 89 59.05 0.92 54.84
CA GLU A 89 59.08 0.97 56.30
C GLU A 89 60.29 0.26 56.90
N ARG A 90 60.73 -0.82 56.23
CA ARG A 90 61.95 -1.58 56.62
C ARG A 90 63.26 -1.00 56.06
N LYS A 91 63.17 -0.16 55.06
CA LYS A 91 64.34 0.35 54.34
C LYS A 91 64.45 1.88 54.25
N LEU A 92 63.90 2.57 55.25
CA LEU A 92 64.07 4.06 55.37
C LEU A 92 65.55 4.52 55.37
N LYS A 93 66.51 3.58 55.39
CA LYS A 93 67.97 3.84 55.34
C LYS A 93 68.61 3.76 53.94
N LYS A 94 67.84 3.42 52.87
CA LYS A 94 68.42 3.38 51.48
C LYS A 94 67.54 4.14 50.50
N GLU A 95 67.35 5.41 50.78
CA GLU A 95 66.29 6.27 50.23
C GLU A 95 66.40 6.57 48.74
N GLN A 96 67.60 6.53 48.14
CA GLN A 96 67.78 7.02 46.76
C GLN A 96 67.55 5.95 45.68
N GLU A 97 67.94 4.71 45.90
CA GLU A 97 67.71 3.64 44.89
C GLU A 97 66.27 3.13 44.77
N CYS A 98 65.52 3.21 45.90
CA CYS A 98 64.13 2.82 45.87
C CYS A 98 63.23 3.80 45.12
N ARG A 99 63.58 5.12 45.14
CA ARG A 99 62.79 6.17 44.48
C ARG A 99 62.79 6.00 42.95
N TYR A 100 63.94 5.77 42.35
CA TYR A 100 64.04 5.54 40.90
C TYR A 100 63.28 4.27 40.46
N LYS A 101 63.31 3.18 41.26
CA LYS A 101 62.56 1.96 40.98
C LYS A 101 61.06 2.10 41.18
N ALA A 102 60.62 2.97 42.05
CA ALA A 102 59.21 3.27 42.28
C ALA A 102 58.64 4.15 41.14
N GLU A 103 59.37 5.18 40.69
CA GLU A 103 58.99 6.03 39.58
C GLU A 103 58.85 5.25 38.28
N ALA A 104 59.82 4.38 37.95
CA ALA A 104 59.73 3.51 36.77
C ALA A 104 58.53 2.52 36.84
N ARG A 105 58.12 2.08 38.06
CA ARG A 105 56.95 1.24 38.24
C ARG A 105 55.62 2.01 38.12
N ILE A 106 55.60 3.27 38.56
CA ILE A 106 54.45 4.16 38.39
C ILE A 106 54.21 4.39 36.89
N ASP A 107 55.26 4.65 36.10
CA ASP A 107 55.16 4.81 34.65
C ASP A 107 54.63 3.54 33.97
N GLU A 108 55.09 2.35 34.37
CA GLU A 108 54.60 1.08 33.86
C GLU A 108 53.10 0.85 34.20
N VAL A 109 52.69 1.24 35.41
CA VAL A 109 51.29 1.14 35.83
C VAL A 109 50.39 2.16 35.14
N MET A 110 50.89 3.37 34.90
CA MET A 110 50.17 4.41 34.15
C MET A 110 50.01 4.00 32.69
N ASP A 111 51.01 3.41 32.06
CA ASP A 111 50.90 2.84 30.72
C ASP A 111 49.87 1.71 30.64
N ARG A 112 49.87 0.82 31.63
CA ARG A 112 48.83 -0.26 31.71
C ARG A 112 47.44 0.29 31.95
N LEU A 113 47.28 1.33 32.73
CA LEU A 113 46.01 2.05 32.93
C LEU A 113 45.51 2.71 31.63
N SER A 114 46.40 3.39 30.93
CA SER A 114 46.11 4.00 29.63
C SER A 114 45.62 2.98 28.58
N GLN A 115 46.32 1.82 28.51
CA GLN A 115 45.92 0.74 27.59
C GLN A 115 44.56 0.15 27.95
N LYS A 116 44.24 0.05 29.25
CA LYS A 116 42.92 -0.45 29.70
C LYS A 116 41.82 0.53 29.46
N GLN A 117 42.06 1.84 29.65
CA GLN A 117 41.07 2.87 29.33
C GLN A 117 40.72 2.84 27.84
N LYS A 118 41.73 2.72 26.97
CA LYS A 118 41.48 2.58 25.54
C LYS A 118 40.60 1.38 25.19
N LYS A 119 40.83 0.22 25.82
CA LYS A 119 39.96 -0.97 25.62
C LYS A 119 38.55 -0.77 26.15
N LEU A 120 38.38 -0.01 27.20
CA LEU A 120 37.07 0.34 27.74
C LEU A 120 36.31 1.25 26.80
N ASP A 121 36.97 2.27 26.25
CA ASP A 121 36.38 3.18 25.28
C ASP A 121 35.93 2.42 24.01
N GLU A 122 36.80 1.52 23.49
CA GLU A 122 36.43 0.63 22.37
C GLU A 122 35.21 -0.25 22.67
N ALA A 123 35.06 -0.71 23.93
CA ALA A 123 33.88 -1.50 24.34
C ALA A 123 32.60 -0.66 24.42
N TYR A 124 32.69 0.59 24.88
CA TYR A 124 31.56 1.52 24.88
C TYR A 124 31.09 1.87 23.46
N GLU A 125 32.02 2.12 22.52
CA GLU A 125 31.67 2.32 21.12
C GLU A 125 30.93 1.11 20.55
N ARG A 126 31.37 -0.09 20.90
CA ARG A 126 30.70 -1.33 20.46
C ARG A 126 29.30 -1.51 21.06
N ILE A 127 29.11 -1.14 22.31
CA ILE A 127 27.79 -1.16 22.97
C ILE A 127 26.85 -0.17 22.25
N GLU A 128 27.29 1.06 21.99
CA GLU A 128 26.51 2.05 21.27
C GLU A 128 26.10 1.54 19.87
N GLU A 129 27.04 0.90 19.16
CA GLU A 129 26.72 0.30 17.86
C GLU A 129 25.63 -0.78 17.97
N LEU A 130 25.73 -1.67 18.98
CA LEU A 130 24.74 -2.75 19.18
C LEU A 130 23.37 -2.21 19.59
N GLU A 131 23.32 -1.21 20.44
CA GLU A 131 22.06 -0.50 20.80
C GLU A 131 21.40 0.11 19.58
N GLY A 132 22.17 0.77 18.72
CA GLY A 132 21.67 1.34 17.49
C GLY A 132 21.14 0.28 16.53
N ARG A 133 21.80 -0.88 16.44
CA ARG A 133 21.31 -2.02 15.63
C ARG A 133 20.00 -2.57 16.19
N ILE A 134 19.87 -2.67 17.50
CA ILE A 134 18.61 -3.08 18.17
C ILE A 134 17.50 -2.09 17.84
N THR A 135 17.72 -0.78 17.96
CA THR A 135 16.75 0.26 17.63
C THR A 135 16.26 0.13 16.17
N LYS A 136 17.21 -0.05 15.24
CA LYS A 136 16.87 -0.25 13.82
C LYS A 136 16.03 -1.51 13.58
N LEU A 137 16.40 -2.63 14.21
CA LEU A 137 15.66 -3.89 14.10
C LEU A 137 14.27 -3.78 14.73
N THR A 138 14.13 -3.10 15.85
CA THR A 138 12.84 -2.83 16.50
C THR A 138 11.91 -2.05 15.57
N ALA A 139 12.42 -0.99 14.92
CA ALA A 139 11.65 -0.24 13.94
C ALA A 139 11.22 -1.10 12.73
N GLN A 140 12.07 -2.03 12.29
CA GLN A 140 11.72 -2.97 11.22
C GLN A 140 10.66 -4.00 11.67
N VAL A 141 10.72 -4.50 12.88
CA VAL A 141 9.73 -5.45 13.46
C VAL A 141 8.39 -4.75 13.68
N ASN A 142 8.40 -3.51 14.13
CA ASN A 142 7.18 -2.72 14.32
C ASN A 142 6.54 -2.30 12.99
N CYS A 143 7.28 -2.31 11.87
CA CYS A 143 6.78 -1.86 10.57
C CYS A 143 5.64 -2.77 10.07
N ASN A 144 4.46 -2.18 9.89
CA ASN A 144 3.26 -2.84 9.37
C ASN A 144 2.48 -1.88 8.43
N TYR A 145 1.35 -2.33 7.91
CA TYR A 145 0.52 -1.52 6.99
C TYR A 145 -0.18 -0.33 7.67
N GLU A 146 -0.30 -0.32 9.01
CA GLU A 146 -0.93 0.77 9.77
C GLU A 146 0.01 1.94 10.02
N ASN A 147 1.32 1.67 10.04
CA ASN A 147 2.35 2.64 10.37
C ASN A 147 3.37 2.86 9.23
N SER A 148 3.07 2.38 8.03
CA SER A 148 3.93 2.57 6.86
C SER A 148 3.10 2.69 5.58
N SER A 149 3.73 3.12 4.49
CA SER A 149 3.13 3.12 3.15
C SER A 149 3.17 1.75 2.46
N ARG A 150 3.68 0.71 3.13
CA ARG A 150 3.75 -0.64 2.54
C ARG A 150 2.36 -1.26 2.46
N PRO A 151 2.00 -1.85 1.31
CA PRO A 151 0.77 -2.63 1.21
C PRO A 151 0.74 -3.78 2.22
N SER A 152 -0.43 -4.10 2.76
CA SER A 152 -0.59 -5.20 3.73
C SER A 152 -0.02 -6.55 3.24
N SER A 153 -0.07 -6.79 1.92
CA SER A 153 0.51 -7.99 1.29
C SER A 153 2.05 -8.06 1.31
N GLN A 154 2.72 -6.95 1.58
CA GLN A 154 4.19 -6.85 1.63
C GLN A 154 4.71 -6.64 3.05
N CYS A 155 3.83 -6.55 4.03
CA CYS A 155 4.22 -6.41 5.42
C CYS A 155 4.63 -7.78 5.99
N PRO A 156 5.84 -7.91 6.56
CA PRO A 156 6.28 -9.16 7.16
C PRO A 156 5.44 -9.55 8.39
N ASN A 157 4.90 -8.58 9.10
CA ASN A 157 4.07 -8.76 10.29
C ASN A 157 2.60 -8.56 9.93
N HIS A 158 1.93 -9.63 9.47
CA HIS A 158 0.51 -9.59 9.17
C HIS A 158 -0.32 -9.55 10.47
N LYS A 159 -0.58 -8.35 10.98
CA LYS A 159 -1.74 -8.17 11.84
C LYS A 159 -3.00 -8.34 11.01
N LYS A 160 -3.99 -9.03 11.56
CA LYS A 160 -5.34 -8.99 11.00
C LYS A 160 -5.73 -7.53 10.84
N ILE A 161 -6.14 -7.15 9.61
CA ILE A 161 -6.67 -5.82 9.36
C ILE A 161 -7.86 -5.65 10.30
N GLU A 162 -7.69 -4.96 11.40
CA GLU A 162 -8.79 -4.53 12.21
C GLU A 162 -9.57 -3.53 11.37
N ASN A 163 -10.87 -3.78 11.30
CA ASN A 163 -11.77 -2.88 10.61
C ASN A 163 -11.62 -1.51 11.29
N SER A 164 -11.25 -0.46 10.55
CA SER A 164 -11.11 0.91 11.08
C SER A 164 -12.43 1.50 11.58
N ARG A 165 -13.52 0.76 11.46
CA ARG A 165 -14.78 1.11 12.12
C ARG A 165 -14.61 0.94 13.62
N GLU A 166 -14.80 2.02 14.35
CA GLU A 166 -14.96 1.97 15.81
C GLU A 166 -15.96 0.86 16.14
N LYS A 167 -15.61 0.04 17.12
CA LYS A 167 -16.53 -0.96 17.66
C LYS A 167 -17.72 -0.18 18.24
N SER A 168 -18.77 -0.02 17.46
CA SER A 168 -20.03 0.49 17.99
C SER A 168 -20.69 -0.65 18.78
N ASP A 169 -21.35 -0.32 19.88
CA ASP A 169 -22.18 -1.26 20.66
C ASP A 169 -23.40 -1.77 19.87
N ARG A 170 -23.50 -1.41 18.60
CA ARG A 170 -24.58 -1.82 17.70
C ARG A 170 -24.42 -3.28 17.29
N PRO A 171 -25.49 -4.09 17.30
CA PRO A 171 -25.44 -5.47 16.87
C PRO A 171 -25.00 -5.59 15.41
N ARG A 172 -24.34 -6.71 15.07
CA ARG A 172 -23.92 -6.99 13.70
C ARG A 172 -25.15 -7.20 12.81
N GLY A 173 -25.19 -6.53 11.66
CA GLY A 173 -26.27 -6.64 10.69
C GLY A 173 -27.02 -5.33 10.49
N ALA A 174 -28.21 -5.41 9.91
CA ALA A 174 -29.08 -4.26 9.68
C ALA A 174 -29.57 -3.70 11.02
N GLN A 175 -29.44 -2.39 11.19
CA GLN A 175 -29.89 -1.70 12.41
C GLN A 175 -31.42 -1.51 12.40
N PRO A 176 -32.08 -1.37 13.56
CA PRO A 176 -33.51 -1.01 13.63
C PRO A 176 -33.76 0.23 12.77
N GLY A 177 -34.77 0.16 11.90
CA GLY A 177 -35.12 1.22 10.95
C GLY A 177 -34.39 1.15 9.59
N HIS A 178 -33.48 0.21 9.39
CA HIS A 178 -32.89 -0.03 8.07
C HIS A 178 -33.96 -0.55 7.11
N LYS A 179 -34.21 0.21 6.05
CA LYS A 179 -35.07 -0.26 4.96
C LYS A 179 -34.36 -1.37 4.22
N GLY A 180 -34.83 -2.61 4.31
CA GLY A 180 -34.31 -3.73 3.55
C GLY A 180 -34.39 -3.44 2.04
N HIS A 181 -33.30 -3.77 1.31
CA HIS A 181 -33.34 -3.77 -0.14
C HIS A 181 -33.85 -5.12 -0.61
N THR A 182 -35.11 -5.17 -1.03
CA THR A 182 -35.68 -6.31 -1.75
C THR A 182 -35.54 -6.09 -3.25
N ALA A 183 -35.40 -7.18 -4.02
CA ALA A 183 -35.43 -7.11 -5.46
C ALA A 183 -36.76 -6.46 -5.92
N LYS A 184 -36.66 -5.53 -6.87
CA LYS A 184 -37.84 -4.91 -7.47
C LYS A 184 -38.40 -5.83 -8.55
N LEU A 185 -39.72 -5.85 -8.67
CA LEU A 185 -40.38 -6.51 -9.78
C LEU A 185 -39.93 -5.88 -11.11
N GLN A 186 -39.76 -6.71 -12.11
CA GLN A 186 -39.39 -6.32 -13.47
C GLN A 186 -40.55 -6.57 -14.42
N GLU A 187 -40.53 -5.90 -15.58
CA GLU A 187 -41.48 -6.20 -16.63
C GLU A 187 -41.24 -7.63 -17.13
N PRO A 188 -42.31 -8.48 -17.20
CA PRO A 188 -42.17 -9.84 -17.73
C PRO A 188 -41.67 -9.83 -19.18
N THR A 189 -40.71 -10.70 -19.49
CA THR A 189 -40.20 -10.89 -20.86
C THR A 189 -40.73 -12.13 -21.54
N GLU A 190 -41.42 -12.98 -20.83
CA GLU A 190 -42.05 -14.21 -21.28
C GLU A 190 -43.53 -14.20 -20.89
N GLU A 191 -44.32 -15.08 -21.49
CA GLU A 191 -45.73 -15.22 -21.16
C GLU A 191 -45.94 -15.73 -19.73
N ASP A 192 -47.03 -15.28 -19.08
CA ASP A 192 -47.40 -15.69 -17.73
C ASP A 192 -47.71 -17.18 -17.68
N ILE A 193 -47.15 -17.87 -16.69
CA ILE A 193 -47.43 -19.27 -16.40
C ILE A 193 -48.50 -19.33 -15.32
N TRP A 194 -49.74 -19.70 -15.70
CA TRP A 194 -50.85 -19.87 -14.76
C TRP A 194 -50.73 -21.22 -14.04
N ILE A 195 -50.74 -21.14 -12.71
CA ILE A 195 -50.70 -22.32 -11.86
C ILE A 195 -52.15 -22.88 -11.78
N PRO A 196 -52.34 -24.21 -11.81
CA PRO A 196 -53.65 -24.81 -11.62
C PRO A 196 -54.32 -24.35 -10.34
N ASP A 197 -55.64 -24.23 -10.40
CA ASP A 197 -56.47 -23.88 -9.23
C ASP A 197 -56.23 -24.85 -8.06
N PRO A 198 -56.33 -24.38 -6.81
CA PRO A 198 -56.17 -25.22 -5.63
C PRO A 198 -57.15 -26.41 -5.63
N GLU A 199 -56.68 -27.56 -5.16
CA GLU A 199 -57.49 -28.77 -5.08
C GLU A 199 -58.78 -28.55 -4.24
N GLU A 200 -58.69 -27.75 -3.18
CA GLU A 200 -59.86 -27.39 -2.34
C GLU A 200 -60.97 -26.67 -3.13
N PHE A 201 -60.59 -25.74 -4.03
CA PHE A 201 -61.51 -25.09 -4.94
C PHE A 201 -62.09 -26.06 -5.98
N THR A 202 -61.22 -26.89 -6.56
CA THR A 202 -61.61 -27.84 -7.60
C THR A 202 -62.59 -28.91 -7.08
N GLN A 203 -62.42 -29.33 -5.81
CA GLN A 203 -63.30 -30.30 -5.16
C GLN A 203 -64.64 -29.72 -4.65
N ASN A 204 -64.67 -28.43 -4.29
CA ASN A 204 -65.83 -27.76 -3.71
C ASN A 204 -66.02 -26.35 -4.29
N PRO A 205 -66.33 -26.20 -5.59
CA PRO A 205 -66.37 -24.88 -6.24
C PRO A 205 -67.44 -23.96 -5.70
N ASP A 206 -68.56 -24.53 -5.20
CA ASP A 206 -69.68 -23.77 -4.65
C ASP A 206 -69.41 -23.05 -3.32
N GLN A 207 -68.33 -23.45 -2.65
CA GLN A 207 -67.87 -22.82 -1.39
C GLN A 207 -67.01 -21.58 -1.61
N TYR A 208 -66.55 -21.33 -2.83
CA TYR A 208 -65.62 -20.26 -3.15
C TYR A 208 -66.20 -19.31 -4.19
N LYS A 209 -65.87 -18.04 -4.06
CA LYS A 209 -66.25 -17.01 -5.03
C LYS A 209 -64.94 -16.49 -5.68
N PRO A 210 -64.80 -16.61 -7.01
CA PRO A 210 -63.69 -15.97 -7.70
C PRO A 210 -63.68 -14.46 -7.47
N THR A 211 -62.55 -13.88 -7.09
CA THR A 211 -62.40 -12.43 -6.84
C THR A 211 -62.08 -11.66 -8.12
N GLY A 212 -61.54 -12.32 -9.12
CA GLY A 212 -61.01 -11.69 -10.32
C GLY A 212 -59.57 -11.15 -10.14
N ASP A 213 -59.06 -11.18 -8.90
CA ASP A 213 -57.67 -10.79 -8.60
C ASP A 213 -56.74 -12.01 -8.66
N TYR A 214 -55.45 -11.77 -8.90
CA TYR A 214 -54.44 -12.81 -8.89
C TYR A 214 -53.20 -12.34 -8.15
N VAL A 215 -52.42 -13.29 -7.63
CA VAL A 215 -51.12 -13.08 -7.00
C VAL A 215 -50.04 -13.66 -7.90
N TYR A 216 -48.87 -13.05 -7.91
CA TYR A 216 -47.79 -13.50 -8.77
C TYR A 216 -46.45 -13.46 -8.06
N HIS A 217 -45.57 -14.32 -8.47
CA HIS A 217 -44.15 -14.34 -8.11
C HIS A 217 -43.31 -14.37 -9.37
N GLN A 218 -42.26 -13.58 -9.41
CA GLN A 218 -41.32 -13.57 -10.56
C GLN A 218 -40.13 -14.44 -10.28
N VAL A 219 -39.71 -15.22 -11.26
CA VAL A 219 -38.45 -15.96 -11.28
C VAL A 219 -37.60 -15.35 -12.39
N VAL A 220 -36.49 -14.70 -12.01
CA VAL A 220 -35.57 -14.04 -12.95
C VAL A 220 -34.49 -15.03 -13.33
N GLY A 221 -34.44 -15.36 -14.61
CA GLY A 221 -33.42 -16.24 -15.21
C GLY A 221 -32.47 -15.47 -16.13
N LEU A 222 -31.34 -16.06 -16.46
CA LEU A 222 -30.39 -15.57 -17.47
C LEU A 222 -30.26 -16.60 -18.57
N ARG A 223 -30.49 -16.19 -19.82
CA ARG A 223 -30.24 -16.99 -21.01
C ARG A 223 -29.19 -16.32 -21.87
N VAL A 224 -28.15 -17.05 -22.24
CA VAL A 224 -27.11 -16.57 -23.16
C VAL A 224 -27.33 -17.23 -24.50
N GLU A 225 -27.52 -16.44 -25.56
CA GLU A 225 -27.78 -16.91 -26.91
C GLU A 225 -26.63 -16.47 -27.83
N LEU A 226 -26.14 -17.45 -28.62
CA LEU A 226 -25.12 -17.18 -29.63
C LEU A 226 -25.82 -16.88 -30.97
N VAL A 227 -25.64 -15.65 -31.45
CA VAL A 227 -26.16 -15.21 -32.74
C VAL A 227 -25.09 -15.36 -33.81
N VAL A 228 -25.40 -16.12 -34.88
CA VAL A 228 -24.48 -16.29 -36.00
C VAL A 228 -25.16 -15.75 -37.26
N GLN A 229 -24.61 -14.69 -37.82
CA GLN A 229 -25.08 -14.08 -39.05
C GLN A 229 -24.13 -14.42 -40.20
N GLN A 230 -24.65 -14.98 -41.30
CA GLN A 230 -23.87 -15.33 -42.47
C GLN A 230 -24.06 -14.31 -43.58
N TYR A 231 -22.95 -13.78 -44.08
CA TYR A 231 -22.92 -12.93 -45.26
C TYR A 231 -22.52 -13.75 -46.46
N CYS A 232 -23.33 -13.70 -47.55
CA CYS A 232 -23.12 -14.46 -48.75
C CYS A 232 -22.93 -13.53 -49.95
N ALA A 233 -21.99 -13.85 -50.84
CA ALA A 233 -21.80 -13.16 -52.09
C ALA A 233 -21.74 -14.19 -53.23
N ASN A 234 -22.46 -13.92 -54.33
CA ASN A 234 -22.38 -14.76 -55.50
C ASN A 234 -20.98 -14.69 -56.13
N LEU A 235 -20.45 -15.86 -56.51
CA LEU A 235 -19.14 -16.00 -57.15
C LEU A 235 -19.32 -16.13 -58.67
N PHE A 236 -18.70 -15.24 -59.42
CA PHE A 236 -18.76 -15.23 -60.87
C PHE A 236 -17.38 -15.54 -61.48
N LEU A 237 -17.33 -16.32 -62.54
CA LEU A 237 -16.11 -16.55 -63.32
C LEU A 237 -16.06 -15.56 -64.49
N ASN A 238 -15.09 -14.69 -64.54
CA ASN A 238 -14.83 -13.86 -65.70
C ASN A 238 -14.28 -14.72 -66.85
N ARG A 239 -15.06 -14.88 -67.90
CA ARG A 239 -14.72 -15.77 -69.05
C ARG A 239 -13.47 -15.32 -69.81
N LYS A 240 -13.14 -14.01 -69.77
CA LYS A 240 -11.97 -13.44 -70.46
C LYS A 240 -10.68 -13.61 -69.64
N THR A 241 -10.73 -13.21 -68.38
CA THR A 241 -9.55 -13.22 -67.48
C THR A 241 -9.37 -14.54 -66.73
N ARG A 242 -10.37 -15.44 -66.75
CA ARG A 242 -10.41 -16.69 -65.97
C ARG A 242 -10.30 -16.47 -64.47
N GLN A 243 -10.57 -15.27 -63.96
CA GLN A 243 -10.57 -14.95 -62.56
C GLN A 243 -11.97 -15.03 -61.97
N TYR A 244 -12.06 -15.48 -60.72
CA TYR A 244 -13.28 -15.43 -59.92
C TYR A 244 -13.45 -14.07 -59.31
N VAL A 245 -14.66 -13.52 -59.35
CA VAL A 245 -15.03 -12.22 -58.75
C VAL A 245 -16.32 -12.37 -57.95
N HIS A 246 -16.40 -11.69 -56.84
CA HIS A 246 -17.59 -11.58 -56.01
C HIS A 246 -17.76 -10.14 -55.51
N ALA A 247 -18.93 -9.81 -55.04
CA ALA A 247 -19.15 -8.50 -54.37
C ALA A 247 -18.27 -8.41 -53.10
N PRO A 248 -17.72 -7.25 -52.80
CA PRO A 248 -16.89 -7.08 -51.63
C PRO A 248 -17.72 -7.33 -50.35
N PHE A 249 -17.16 -8.09 -49.40
CA PHE A 249 -17.70 -8.20 -48.05
C PHE A 249 -17.47 -6.90 -47.27
N PRO A 250 -18.21 -6.67 -46.16
CA PRO A 250 -17.93 -5.56 -45.28
C PRO A 250 -16.46 -5.53 -44.83
N GLU A 251 -15.83 -4.36 -44.71
CA GLU A 251 -14.39 -4.21 -44.42
C GLU A 251 -13.95 -4.92 -43.13
N TRP A 252 -14.85 -5.10 -42.16
CA TRP A 252 -14.59 -5.79 -40.89
C TRP A 252 -14.67 -7.34 -41.01
N ALA A 253 -15.27 -7.87 -42.09
CA ALA A 253 -15.41 -9.31 -42.33
C ALA A 253 -14.18 -9.83 -43.10
N VAL A 254 -13.02 -9.84 -42.45
CA VAL A 254 -11.73 -10.17 -43.09
C VAL A 254 -11.49 -11.67 -43.23
N ASN A 255 -12.04 -12.46 -42.32
CA ASN A 255 -11.83 -13.91 -42.23
C ASN A 255 -13.15 -14.65 -42.49
N ASP A 256 -13.07 -15.96 -42.74
CA ASP A 256 -14.25 -16.80 -42.87
C ASP A 256 -15.15 -16.80 -41.63
N VAL A 257 -14.54 -16.65 -40.44
CA VAL A 257 -15.23 -16.46 -39.17
C VAL A 257 -14.71 -15.19 -38.52
N ASN A 258 -15.62 -14.25 -38.25
CA ASN A 258 -15.31 -12.98 -37.57
C ASN A 258 -16.13 -12.88 -36.30
N TYR A 259 -15.55 -12.34 -35.24
CA TYR A 259 -16.27 -12.07 -33.99
C TYR A 259 -16.64 -10.58 -33.97
N ASP A 260 -17.90 -10.30 -33.66
CA ASP A 260 -18.39 -8.94 -33.48
C ASP A 260 -17.93 -8.32 -32.16
N GLY A 261 -18.30 -7.07 -31.95
CA GLY A 261 -17.94 -6.33 -30.73
C GLY A 261 -18.49 -6.95 -29.45
N THR A 262 -19.62 -7.67 -29.48
CA THR A 262 -20.25 -8.24 -28.27
C THR A 262 -19.40 -9.40 -27.72
N VAL A 263 -18.96 -10.31 -28.58
CA VAL A 263 -18.09 -11.42 -28.20
C VAL A 263 -16.73 -10.89 -27.71
N LYS A 264 -16.17 -9.91 -28.45
CA LYS A 264 -14.90 -9.26 -28.08
C LYS A 264 -15.00 -8.53 -26.73
N ALA A 265 -16.04 -7.72 -26.53
CA ALA A 265 -16.27 -6.98 -25.31
C ALA A 265 -16.43 -7.91 -24.10
N PHE A 266 -17.21 -8.97 -24.24
CA PHE A 266 -17.43 -9.93 -23.16
C PHE A 266 -16.11 -10.61 -22.74
N ALA A 267 -15.35 -11.14 -23.70
CA ALA A 267 -14.05 -11.74 -23.43
C ALA A 267 -13.06 -10.75 -22.83
N PHE A 268 -13.04 -9.53 -23.35
CA PHE A 268 -12.13 -8.48 -22.93
C PHE A 268 -12.43 -7.97 -21.51
N ILE A 269 -13.69 -7.71 -21.17
CA ILE A 269 -14.13 -7.30 -19.84
C ILE A 269 -13.80 -8.39 -18.81
N LEU A 270 -14.12 -9.65 -19.11
CA LEU A 270 -13.77 -10.76 -18.22
C LEU A 270 -12.28 -10.80 -17.93
N ASN A 271 -11.44 -10.69 -18.96
CA ASN A 271 -9.99 -10.79 -18.78
C ASN A 271 -9.38 -9.54 -18.15
N ASN A 272 -9.71 -8.33 -18.62
CA ASN A 272 -9.01 -7.10 -18.22
C ASN A 272 -9.66 -6.38 -17.04
N TYR A 273 -10.99 -6.36 -16.94
CA TYR A 273 -11.72 -5.69 -15.87
C TYR A 273 -12.01 -6.64 -14.69
N CYS A 274 -12.56 -7.83 -14.97
CA CYS A 274 -12.90 -8.81 -13.96
C CYS A 274 -11.70 -9.65 -13.49
N ASN A 275 -10.53 -9.51 -14.11
CA ASN A 275 -9.32 -10.27 -13.79
C ASN A 275 -9.49 -11.80 -13.92
N VAL A 276 -10.30 -12.27 -14.84
CA VAL A 276 -10.41 -13.70 -15.18
C VAL A 276 -9.23 -14.09 -16.07
N SER A 277 -8.59 -15.23 -15.83
CA SER A 277 -7.48 -15.68 -16.68
C SER A 277 -7.95 -15.99 -18.10
N ILE A 278 -7.04 -15.91 -19.08
CA ILE A 278 -7.34 -16.20 -20.50
C ILE A 278 -7.97 -17.60 -20.66
N ASP A 279 -7.44 -18.61 -19.97
CA ASP A 279 -7.99 -19.97 -20.01
C ASP A 279 -9.41 -20.02 -19.49
N LYS A 280 -9.66 -19.47 -18.30
CA LYS A 280 -11.01 -19.45 -17.72
C LYS A 280 -12.00 -18.61 -18.53
N THR A 281 -11.54 -17.52 -19.15
CA THR A 281 -12.38 -16.71 -20.05
C THR A 281 -12.80 -17.53 -21.26
N ARG A 282 -11.87 -18.24 -21.90
CA ARG A 282 -12.16 -19.13 -23.03
C ARG A 282 -13.15 -20.23 -22.63
N ASP A 283 -12.84 -20.92 -21.52
CA ASP A 283 -13.65 -22.05 -21.06
C ASP A 283 -15.07 -21.61 -20.68
N LEU A 284 -15.22 -20.48 -19.95
CA LEU A 284 -16.54 -19.92 -19.63
C LEU A 284 -17.35 -19.61 -20.88
N LEU A 285 -16.74 -18.94 -21.89
CA LEU A 285 -17.44 -18.61 -23.14
C LEU A 285 -17.87 -19.85 -23.90
N SER A 286 -17.05 -20.88 -23.91
CA SER A 286 -17.40 -22.19 -24.52
C SER A 286 -18.56 -22.84 -23.74
N GLU A 287 -18.51 -22.90 -22.42
CA GLU A 287 -19.51 -23.57 -21.60
C GLU A 287 -20.88 -22.88 -21.66
N ILE A 288 -20.94 -21.55 -21.52
CA ILE A 288 -22.24 -20.82 -21.57
C ILE A 288 -22.91 -20.84 -22.93
N THR A 289 -22.15 -21.17 -24.00
CA THR A 289 -22.68 -21.32 -25.37
C THR A 289 -22.84 -22.79 -25.80
N GLY A 290 -22.72 -23.74 -24.87
CA GLY A 290 -22.82 -25.17 -25.13
C GLY A 290 -21.74 -25.69 -26.09
N GLY A 291 -20.54 -25.17 -26.01
CA GLY A 291 -19.38 -25.55 -26.86
C GLY A 291 -19.39 -24.95 -28.28
N LYS A 292 -20.38 -24.12 -28.60
CA LYS A 292 -20.52 -23.54 -29.95
C LYS A 292 -19.55 -22.40 -30.23
N LEU A 293 -19.17 -21.62 -29.19
CA LEU A 293 -18.20 -20.52 -29.30
C LEU A 293 -16.81 -21.00 -28.84
N THR A 294 -15.89 -21.16 -29.78
CA THR A 294 -14.50 -21.52 -29.49
C THR A 294 -13.57 -20.38 -29.89
N ILE A 295 -13.01 -19.70 -28.89
CA ILE A 295 -12.09 -18.56 -29.07
C ILE A 295 -10.67 -19.01 -28.73
N SER A 296 -9.69 -18.63 -29.55
CA SER A 296 -8.28 -18.91 -29.24
C SER A 296 -7.73 -18.04 -28.13
N LYS A 297 -6.78 -18.56 -27.36
CA LYS A 297 -6.05 -17.77 -26.34
C LYS A 297 -5.34 -16.56 -26.96
N GLY A 298 -4.80 -16.74 -28.18
CA GLY A 298 -4.14 -15.66 -28.92
C GLY A 298 -5.11 -14.51 -29.24
N MET A 299 -6.33 -14.85 -29.64
CA MET A 299 -7.37 -13.85 -29.90
C MET A 299 -7.71 -13.07 -28.62
N ILE A 300 -7.97 -13.74 -27.49
CA ILE A 300 -8.28 -13.07 -26.21
C ILE A 300 -7.12 -12.15 -25.80
N ASN A 301 -5.88 -12.62 -25.97
CA ASN A 301 -4.70 -11.82 -25.64
C ASN A 301 -4.56 -10.57 -26.54
N SER A 302 -4.95 -10.65 -27.81
CA SER A 302 -4.86 -9.54 -28.76
C SER A 302 -5.93 -8.46 -28.57
N LEU A 303 -7.00 -8.74 -27.82
CA LEU A 303 -8.09 -7.78 -27.59
C LEU A 303 -7.63 -6.51 -26.87
N ALA A 304 -6.66 -6.62 -25.97
CA ALA A 304 -6.12 -5.43 -25.28
C ALA A 304 -5.45 -4.46 -26.27
N ARG A 305 -4.68 -5.02 -27.24
CA ARG A 305 -4.07 -4.23 -28.31
C ARG A 305 -5.12 -3.61 -29.23
N GLU A 306 -6.09 -4.40 -29.67
CA GLU A 306 -7.17 -3.90 -30.53
C GLU A 306 -7.94 -2.77 -29.84
N PHE A 307 -8.28 -2.96 -28.54
CA PHE A 307 -9.00 -1.97 -27.77
C PHE A 307 -8.18 -0.70 -27.54
N SER A 308 -6.91 -0.84 -27.16
CA SER A 308 -5.99 0.29 -26.99
C SER A 308 -5.90 1.13 -28.26
N ASN A 309 -5.75 0.50 -29.42
CA ASN A 309 -5.68 1.20 -30.70
C ASN A 309 -6.99 1.94 -31.03
N LYS A 310 -8.14 1.29 -30.84
CA LYS A 310 -9.46 1.82 -31.19
C LYS A 310 -9.96 2.91 -30.21
N SER A 311 -9.46 2.91 -28.98
CA SER A 311 -9.86 3.89 -27.94
C SER A 311 -8.84 5.02 -27.74
N ARG A 312 -7.97 5.27 -28.70
CA ARG A 312 -6.93 6.31 -28.61
C ARG A 312 -7.54 7.70 -28.41
N ARG A 313 -8.57 8.01 -29.21
CA ARG A 313 -9.24 9.30 -29.14
C ARG A 313 -9.83 9.57 -27.74
N GLU A 314 -10.46 8.59 -27.14
CA GLU A 314 -11.03 8.72 -25.82
C GLU A 314 -9.94 8.96 -24.75
N ARG A 315 -8.76 8.33 -24.91
CA ARG A 315 -7.64 8.60 -24.00
C ARG A 315 -7.08 10.02 -24.18
N ASP A 316 -7.01 10.52 -25.38
CA ASP A 316 -6.60 11.90 -25.66
C ASP A 316 -7.62 12.89 -25.04
N GLU A 317 -8.91 12.64 -25.19
CA GLU A 317 -9.98 13.43 -24.55
C GLU A 317 -9.92 13.34 -23.01
N LEU A 318 -9.64 12.15 -22.44
CA LEU A 318 -9.42 11.95 -21.00
C LEU A 318 -8.21 12.75 -20.50
N PHE A 319 -7.12 12.73 -21.24
CA PHE A 319 -5.93 13.53 -20.93
C PHE A 319 -6.29 15.02 -20.81
N ASP A 320 -7.01 15.56 -21.78
CA ASP A 320 -7.43 16.96 -21.80
C ASP A 320 -8.38 17.31 -20.65
N ARG A 321 -9.31 16.41 -20.28
CA ARG A 321 -10.20 16.59 -19.14
C ARG A 321 -9.43 16.61 -17.82
N LEU A 322 -8.48 15.66 -17.65
CA LEU A 322 -7.65 15.59 -16.45
C LEU A 322 -6.76 16.81 -16.28
N VAL A 323 -6.17 17.33 -17.37
CA VAL A 323 -5.38 18.59 -17.33
C VAL A 323 -6.22 19.79 -16.88
N LYS A 324 -7.52 19.80 -17.21
CA LYS A 324 -8.45 20.89 -16.87
C LYS A 324 -9.17 20.68 -15.54
N SER A 325 -9.00 19.54 -14.89
CA SER A 325 -9.72 19.23 -13.65
C SER A 325 -9.32 20.17 -12.50
N TYR A 326 -10.21 20.31 -11.52
CA TYR A 326 -9.98 21.17 -10.37
C TYR A 326 -8.88 20.62 -9.45
N ALA A 327 -8.97 19.35 -9.14
CA ALA A 327 -7.97 18.62 -8.37
C ALA A 327 -7.61 17.30 -9.10
N LEU A 328 -6.34 16.99 -9.14
CA LEU A 328 -5.83 15.79 -9.80
C LEU A 328 -5.13 14.90 -8.79
N HIS A 329 -5.66 13.70 -8.61
CA HIS A 329 -5.02 12.64 -7.85
C HIS A 329 -3.93 11.98 -8.67
N THR A 330 -2.75 11.82 -8.09
CA THR A 330 -1.63 11.16 -8.78
C THR A 330 -0.82 10.28 -7.84
N ASP A 331 -0.32 9.18 -8.35
CA ASP A 331 0.61 8.28 -7.66
C ASP A 331 1.34 7.37 -8.66
N PHE A 332 2.37 6.69 -8.18
CA PHE A 332 3.08 5.65 -8.93
C PHE A 332 2.93 4.29 -8.25
N THR A 333 2.64 3.28 -9.06
CA THR A 333 2.74 1.88 -8.62
C THR A 333 3.76 1.13 -9.48
N THR A 334 3.96 -0.16 -9.23
CA THR A 334 4.92 -0.98 -9.97
C THR A 334 4.25 -2.21 -10.56
N ALA A 335 4.68 -2.61 -11.75
CA ALA A 335 4.41 -3.90 -12.38
C ALA A 335 5.74 -4.61 -12.69
N LYS A 336 5.70 -5.81 -13.27
CA LYS A 336 6.90 -6.55 -13.68
C LYS A 336 6.87 -6.83 -15.17
N ILE A 337 8.00 -6.61 -15.83
CA ILE A 337 8.25 -7.05 -17.22
C ILE A 337 9.48 -7.96 -17.20
N ASN A 338 9.31 -9.21 -17.63
CA ASN A 338 10.37 -10.23 -17.59
C ASN A 338 11.06 -10.32 -16.21
N GLY A 339 10.27 -10.22 -15.14
CA GLY A 339 10.76 -10.25 -13.75
C GLY A 339 11.29 -8.91 -13.20
N ASN A 340 11.60 -7.93 -14.05
CA ASN A 340 12.10 -6.61 -13.64
C ASN A 340 10.95 -5.64 -13.30
N ASN A 341 11.15 -4.82 -12.28
CA ASN A 341 10.16 -3.81 -11.90
C ASN A 341 10.17 -2.65 -12.91
N VAL A 342 8.97 -2.28 -13.32
CA VAL A 342 8.66 -1.07 -14.10
C VAL A 342 7.60 -0.27 -13.38
N ASN A 343 7.43 0.99 -13.73
CA ASN A 343 6.52 1.90 -13.07
C ASN A 343 5.21 2.05 -13.86
N VAL A 344 4.15 2.30 -13.13
CA VAL A 344 2.84 2.65 -13.67
C VAL A 344 2.40 3.93 -13.00
N HIS A 345 2.20 4.97 -13.77
CA HIS A 345 1.68 6.26 -13.33
C HIS A 345 0.15 6.22 -13.30
N LEU A 346 -0.44 6.78 -12.28
CA LEU A 346 -1.87 6.78 -12.01
C LEU A 346 -2.33 8.22 -11.91
N CYS A 347 -3.33 8.59 -12.68
CA CYS A 347 -4.03 9.86 -12.60
C CYS A 347 -5.53 9.63 -12.52
N GLY A 348 -6.23 10.50 -11.78
CA GLY A 348 -7.69 10.53 -11.77
C GLY A 348 -8.23 11.76 -11.06
N ASN A 349 -9.50 12.05 -11.29
CA ASN A 349 -10.24 13.12 -10.64
C ASN A 349 -11.51 12.58 -9.95
N GLU A 350 -12.18 13.42 -9.19
CA GLU A 350 -13.43 13.05 -8.51
C GLU A 350 -14.62 12.91 -9.48
N ASP A 351 -14.51 13.44 -10.71
CA ASP A 351 -15.53 13.30 -11.77
C ASP A 351 -15.54 11.88 -12.37
N GLY A 352 -14.53 11.09 -12.07
CA GLY A 352 -14.42 9.70 -12.51
C GLY A 352 -13.52 9.48 -13.72
N ASP A 353 -12.87 10.52 -14.23
CA ASP A 353 -11.86 10.41 -15.27
C ASP A 353 -10.60 9.72 -14.72
N ILE A 354 -10.11 8.71 -15.42
CA ILE A 354 -8.99 7.88 -14.98
C ILE A 354 -8.02 7.66 -16.14
N LEU A 355 -6.74 7.99 -15.95
CA LEU A 355 -5.68 7.69 -16.89
C LEU A 355 -4.54 6.95 -16.20
N ILE A 356 -4.23 5.77 -16.71
CA ILE A 356 -3.16 4.90 -16.22
C ILE A 356 -2.12 4.76 -17.34
N GLN A 357 -0.86 4.99 -17.03
CA GLN A 357 0.20 4.99 -18.03
C GLN A 357 1.41 4.18 -17.57
N ALA A 358 1.87 3.26 -18.41
CA ALA A 358 3.11 2.54 -18.17
C ALA A 358 4.32 3.46 -18.36
N ARG A 359 5.31 3.38 -17.45
CA ARG A 359 6.52 4.22 -17.44
C ARG A 359 7.75 3.39 -17.07
N GLU A 360 8.87 3.67 -17.69
CA GLU A 360 10.13 3.02 -17.32
C GLU A 360 10.67 3.59 -16.01
N HIS A 361 10.57 4.89 -15.82
CA HIS A 361 11.13 5.63 -14.70
C HIS A 361 10.04 6.28 -13.83
N LYS A 362 10.43 6.69 -12.64
CA LYS A 362 9.70 7.61 -11.76
C LYS A 362 10.31 9.02 -11.85
N GLY A 363 9.76 9.94 -11.06
CA GLY A 363 10.25 11.31 -11.02
C GLY A 363 9.91 12.07 -12.29
N HIS A 364 10.71 13.06 -12.65
CA HIS A 364 10.45 13.92 -13.80
C HIS A 364 10.29 13.15 -15.12
N GLU A 365 11.12 12.14 -15.36
CA GLU A 365 11.03 11.32 -16.58
C GLU A 365 9.72 10.53 -16.63
N GLY A 366 9.26 10.02 -15.48
CA GLY A 366 8.00 9.28 -15.37
C GLY A 366 6.78 10.18 -15.52
N ILE A 367 6.88 11.46 -15.17
CA ILE A 367 5.80 12.45 -15.28
C ILE A 367 5.69 13.02 -16.71
N LYS A 368 6.79 13.07 -17.44
CA LYS A 368 6.81 13.60 -18.81
C LYS A 368 5.78 12.90 -19.71
N GLY A 369 4.94 13.69 -20.40
CA GLY A 369 3.84 13.18 -21.24
C GLY A 369 2.67 12.62 -20.44
N THR A 370 2.52 12.98 -19.18
CA THR A 370 1.33 12.69 -18.36
C THR A 370 0.50 13.98 -18.17
N PRO A 371 -0.77 13.89 -17.75
CA PRO A 371 -1.55 15.08 -17.40
C PRO A 371 -0.87 15.96 -16.35
N VAL A 372 -0.11 15.37 -15.41
CA VAL A 372 0.60 16.10 -14.34
C VAL A 372 1.62 17.10 -14.90
N GLU A 373 2.30 16.78 -16.03
CA GLU A 373 3.28 17.69 -16.65
C GLU A 373 2.67 19.05 -17.03
N HIS A 374 1.39 19.05 -17.44
CA HIS A 374 0.68 20.23 -17.93
C HIS A 374 -0.35 20.77 -16.93
N PHE A 375 -0.45 20.14 -15.76
CA PHE A 375 -1.46 20.47 -14.76
C PHE A 375 -1.09 21.73 -13.98
N LEU A 376 -2.03 22.66 -13.85
CA LEU A 376 -1.80 23.97 -13.23
C LEU A 376 -2.58 24.20 -11.92
N ASN A 377 -3.47 23.27 -11.55
CA ASN A 377 -4.32 23.40 -10.36
C ASN A 377 -3.79 22.57 -9.18
N THR A 378 -4.67 22.08 -8.30
CA THR A 378 -4.30 21.36 -7.09
C THR A 378 -3.94 19.90 -7.35
N LEU A 379 -2.72 19.49 -7.01
CA LEU A 379 -2.30 18.08 -7.00
C LEU A 379 -2.58 17.43 -5.63
N VAL A 380 -3.23 16.27 -5.65
CA VAL A 380 -3.44 15.41 -4.49
C VAL A 380 -2.54 14.20 -4.62
N HIS A 381 -1.57 14.06 -3.72
CA HIS A 381 -0.53 13.04 -3.86
C HIS A 381 0.04 12.54 -2.53
N GLY A 382 0.81 11.46 -2.57
CA GLY A 382 1.69 11.06 -1.47
C GLY A 382 2.91 11.98 -1.37
N HIS A 383 3.80 11.70 -0.43
CA HIS A 383 5.03 12.49 -0.30
C HIS A 383 6.06 12.09 -1.38
N ASP A 384 5.94 12.68 -2.55
CA ASP A 384 6.98 12.67 -3.58
C ASP A 384 7.39 14.12 -3.88
N ARG A 385 8.63 14.46 -3.52
CA ARG A 385 9.15 15.83 -3.72
C ARG A 385 9.15 16.27 -5.19
N THR A 386 9.22 15.33 -6.11
CA THR A 386 9.17 15.65 -7.55
C THR A 386 7.87 16.30 -7.93
N LEU A 387 6.75 15.89 -7.31
CA LEU A 387 5.41 16.41 -7.63
C LEU A 387 5.22 17.87 -7.26
N TYR A 388 5.98 18.38 -6.29
CA TYR A 388 5.95 19.80 -5.92
C TYR A 388 6.50 20.76 -7.00
N ASN A 389 7.07 20.22 -8.08
CA ASN A 389 7.47 21.03 -9.25
C ASN A 389 6.34 21.19 -10.28
N TYR A 390 5.17 20.60 -10.04
CA TYR A 390 4.02 20.62 -10.93
C TYR A 390 2.78 21.10 -10.16
N GLY A 391 1.78 21.63 -10.89
CA GLY A 391 0.61 22.22 -10.25
C GLY A 391 0.91 23.55 -9.54
N SER A 392 -0.11 24.20 -9.05
CA SER A 392 -0.01 25.48 -8.30
C SER A 392 -0.17 25.30 -6.79
N SER A 393 -0.88 24.27 -6.36
CA SER A 393 -1.11 23.93 -4.98
C SER A 393 -1.11 22.41 -4.76
N HIS A 394 -0.92 22.00 -3.50
CA HIS A 394 -0.71 20.60 -3.17
C HIS A 394 -1.50 20.21 -1.94
N GLN A 395 -2.14 19.05 -2.00
CA GLN A 395 -2.66 18.36 -0.82
C GLN A 395 -1.90 17.05 -0.66
N GLU A 396 -1.13 16.92 0.41
CA GLU A 396 -0.55 15.64 0.77
C GLU A 396 -1.60 14.70 1.38
N CYS A 397 -1.52 13.44 1.02
CA CYS A 397 -2.41 12.40 1.53
C CYS A 397 -2.28 12.24 3.05
N LEU A 398 -3.26 12.71 3.81
CA LEU A 398 -3.25 12.59 5.28
C LEU A 398 -3.33 11.15 5.76
N SER A 399 -3.86 10.23 4.98
CA SER A 399 -3.82 8.79 5.30
C SER A 399 -2.39 8.28 5.43
N HIS A 400 -1.46 8.75 4.58
CA HIS A 400 -0.03 8.44 4.70
C HIS A 400 0.61 9.15 5.90
N VAL A 401 0.33 10.43 6.08
CA VAL A 401 0.86 11.22 7.21
C VAL A 401 0.47 10.58 8.55
N LEU A 402 -0.80 10.19 8.71
CA LEU A 402 -1.30 9.52 9.92
C LEU A 402 -0.61 8.18 10.19
N ARG A 403 -0.24 7.41 9.15
CA ARG A 403 0.55 6.17 9.28
C ARG A 403 1.97 6.46 9.75
N TYR A 404 2.62 7.48 9.18
CA TYR A 404 3.97 7.86 9.59
C TYR A 404 4.01 8.42 11.02
N LEU A 405 3.01 9.18 11.42
CA LEU A 405 2.85 9.62 12.81
C LEU A 405 2.68 8.44 13.77
N LEU A 406 1.90 7.42 13.37
CA LEU A 406 1.76 6.20 14.17
C LEU A 406 3.09 5.45 14.29
N ALA A 407 3.88 5.40 13.22
CA ALA A 407 5.22 4.82 13.27
C ALA A 407 6.14 5.58 14.26
N SER A 408 6.09 6.91 14.24
CA SER A 408 6.85 7.76 15.18
C SER A 408 6.42 7.48 16.62
N VAL A 409 5.11 7.45 16.92
CA VAL A 409 4.58 7.11 18.26
C VAL A 409 5.08 5.74 18.75
N GLN A 410 5.19 4.76 17.85
CA GLN A 410 5.59 3.38 18.20
C GLN A 410 7.10 3.21 18.38
N ASN A 411 7.90 4.05 17.74
CA ASN A 411 9.35 3.92 17.70
C ASN A 411 10.09 5.00 18.51
N GLU A 412 9.42 6.10 18.83
CA GLU A 412 9.94 7.23 19.63
C GLU A 412 9.03 7.44 20.86
N THR A 413 9.04 6.47 21.76
CA THR A 413 8.12 6.40 22.92
C THR A 413 8.30 7.51 23.94
N ASP A 414 9.44 8.18 23.94
CA ASP A 414 9.77 9.28 24.84
C ASP A 414 9.25 10.63 24.32
N LEU A 415 8.78 10.69 23.07
CA LEU A 415 8.24 11.89 22.42
C LEU A 415 6.71 11.83 22.36
N THR A 416 6.07 12.99 22.53
CA THR A 416 4.59 13.10 22.58
C THR A 416 4.01 13.80 21.35
N TRP A 417 4.82 14.59 20.64
CA TRP A 417 4.37 15.43 19.54
C TRP A 417 3.62 14.67 18.44
N ALA A 418 4.14 13.49 18.05
CA ALA A 418 3.55 12.71 16.97
C ALA A 418 2.15 12.18 17.31
N GLY A 419 1.93 11.80 18.59
CA GLY A 419 0.61 11.43 19.12
C GLY A 419 -0.37 12.58 19.03
N LYS A 420 0.01 13.75 19.55
CA LYS A 420 -0.82 14.97 19.54
C LYS A 420 -1.13 15.42 18.10
N MET A 421 -0.15 15.40 17.20
CA MET A 421 -0.35 15.76 15.81
C MET A 421 -1.31 14.79 15.11
N ARG A 422 -1.19 13.50 15.40
CA ARG A 422 -2.09 12.48 14.86
C ARG A 422 -3.54 12.70 15.34
N GLU A 423 -3.75 13.05 16.59
CA GLU A 423 -5.07 13.39 17.13
C GLU A 423 -5.65 14.62 16.44
N LEU A 424 -4.86 15.70 16.33
CA LEU A 424 -5.27 16.93 15.67
C LEU A 424 -5.70 16.71 14.22
N LEU A 425 -4.91 15.97 13.44
CA LEU A 425 -5.27 15.66 12.05
C LEU A 425 -6.52 14.78 11.94
N ARG A 426 -6.74 13.85 12.87
CA ARG A 426 -7.98 13.05 12.90
C ARG A 426 -9.19 13.93 13.25
N GLU A 427 -9.06 14.84 14.19
CA GLU A 427 -10.09 15.80 14.55
C GLU A 427 -10.45 16.70 13.37
N SER A 428 -9.46 17.25 12.67
CA SER A 428 -9.67 18.10 11.49
C SER A 428 -10.36 17.34 10.33
N ILE A 429 -9.98 16.08 10.09
CA ILE A 429 -10.66 15.22 9.12
C ILE A 429 -12.10 14.94 9.56
N HIS A 430 -12.33 14.70 10.85
CA HIS A 430 -13.68 14.47 11.37
C HIS A 430 -14.55 15.73 11.21
N TYR A 431 -14.04 16.87 11.58
CA TYR A 431 -14.71 18.17 11.36
C TYR A 431 -15.07 18.33 9.87
N ARG A 432 -14.12 18.13 8.97
CA ARG A 432 -14.36 18.25 7.53
C ARG A 432 -15.46 17.31 7.02
N LYS A 433 -15.54 16.08 7.57
CA LYS A 433 -16.58 15.10 7.23
C LYS A 433 -17.95 15.41 7.84
N SER A 434 -18.01 16.16 8.91
CA SER A 434 -19.27 16.57 9.55
C SER A 434 -19.96 17.73 8.83
N LEU A 435 -19.25 18.46 7.98
CA LEU A 435 -19.81 19.53 7.18
C LEU A 435 -20.75 18.96 6.10
N GLU A 436 -21.88 19.61 5.91
CA GLU A 436 -22.79 19.27 4.82
C GLU A 436 -22.14 19.53 3.46
N LEU A 437 -22.58 18.82 2.45
CA LEU A 437 -22.03 18.94 1.09
C LEU A 437 -22.17 20.38 0.59
N GLY A 438 -21.03 21.03 0.25
CA GLY A 438 -21.00 22.40 -0.24
C GLY A 438 -20.89 23.48 0.85
N THR A 439 -20.85 23.11 2.14
CA THR A 439 -20.62 24.06 3.24
C THR A 439 -19.14 24.29 3.43
N GLU A 440 -18.70 25.53 3.37
CA GLU A 440 -17.29 25.87 3.66
C GLU A 440 -16.98 25.78 5.16
N PRO A 441 -15.75 25.39 5.51
CA PRO A 441 -15.31 25.36 6.91
C PRO A 441 -15.35 26.78 7.54
N GLU A 442 -15.70 26.84 8.82
CA GLU A 442 -15.70 28.11 9.56
C GLU A 442 -14.28 28.64 9.72
N PRO A 443 -13.99 29.89 9.34
CA PRO A 443 -12.63 30.45 9.40
C PRO A 443 -11.98 30.39 10.77
N ASP A 444 -12.75 30.62 11.85
CA ASP A 444 -12.24 30.58 13.22
C ASP A 444 -11.82 29.16 13.64
N VAL A 445 -12.56 28.14 13.18
CA VAL A 445 -12.23 26.73 13.44
C VAL A 445 -10.98 26.32 12.66
N VAL A 446 -10.86 26.76 11.41
CA VAL A 446 -9.66 26.52 10.60
C VAL A 446 -8.44 27.18 11.24
N ALA A 447 -8.56 28.44 11.67
CA ALA A 447 -7.49 29.17 12.36
C ALA A 447 -7.07 28.48 13.67
N ASP A 448 -8.01 27.89 14.43
CA ASP A 448 -7.68 27.10 15.63
C ASP A 448 -6.88 25.83 15.26
N PHE A 449 -7.27 25.08 14.22
CA PHE A 449 -6.49 23.93 13.75
C PHE A 449 -5.08 24.34 13.33
N GLU A 450 -4.91 25.43 12.62
CA GLU A 450 -3.61 25.95 12.19
C GLU A 450 -2.72 26.37 13.36
N ARG A 451 -3.31 27.04 14.38
CA ARG A 451 -2.62 27.43 15.61
C ARG A 451 -2.14 26.20 16.37
N ARG A 452 -3.04 25.25 16.65
CA ARG A 452 -2.72 23.98 17.34
C ARG A 452 -1.69 23.16 16.58
N TYR A 453 -1.76 23.14 15.25
CA TYR A 453 -0.76 22.49 14.41
C TYR A 453 0.63 23.09 14.64
N GLN A 454 0.73 24.44 14.69
CA GLN A 454 1.97 25.13 14.95
C GLN A 454 2.50 24.87 16.36
N GLU A 455 1.65 24.93 17.37
CA GLU A 455 2.01 24.63 18.76
C GLU A 455 2.60 23.23 18.94
N ILE A 456 2.07 22.24 18.21
CA ILE A 456 2.60 20.87 18.22
C ILE A 456 3.96 20.79 17.49
N LEU A 457 4.16 21.57 16.43
CA LEU A 457 5.49 21.64 15.79
C LEU A 457 6.53 22.28 16.71
N ASP A 458 6.16 23.32 17.47
CA ASP A 458 7.05 23.97 18.43
C ASP A 458 7.36 23.02 19.61
N LEU A 459 6.38 22.23 20.04
CA LEU A 459 6.60 21.15 21.00
C LEU A 459 7.59 20.12 20.45
N ALA A 460 7.41 19.68 19.18
CA ALA A 460 8.32 18.73 18.55
C ALA A 460 9.76 19.26 18.47
N GLU A 461 9.93 20.54 18.19
CA GLU A 461 11.25 21.18 18.18
C GLU A 461 11.95 21.07 19.54
N ASN A 462 11.22 21.38 20.62
CA ASN A 462 11.74 21.27 21.97
C ASN A 462 12.04 19.81 22.36
N GLU A 463 11.14 18.89 22.06
CA GLU A 463 11.35 17.45 22.32
C GLU A 463 12.60 16.91 21.59
N TYR A 464 12.88 17.36 20.34
CA TYR A 464 14.08 16.95 19.61
C TYR A 464 15.36 17.70 20.05
N ILE A 465 15.25 18.80 20.79
CA ILE A 465 16.40 19.40 21.48
C ILE A 465 16.79 18.52 22.68
N ASP A 466 15.80 18.07 23.45
CA ASP A 466 16.02 17.24 24.64
C ASP A 466 16.40 15.78 24.27
N TYR A 467 15.79 15.26 23.20
CA TYR A 467 15.99 13.90 22.68
C TYR A 467 16.38 13.94 21.20
N PRO A 468 17.63 14.26 20.89
CA PRO A 468 18.07 14.42 19.50
C PRO A 468 18.00 13.10 18.72
N PRO A 469 17.69 13.16 17.41
CA PRO A 469 17.57 11.97 16.57
C PRO A 469 18.92 11.26 16.44
N THR A 470 18.91 9.94 16.57
CA THR A 470 20.11 9.13 16.45
C THR A 470 20.46 8.89 14.98
N LYS A 471 21.70 8.43 14.71
CA LYS A 471 22.10 7.99 13.36
C LYS A 471 21.37 6.74 12.88
N TYR A 472 20.72 5.99 13.78
CA TYR A 472 20.08 4.71 13.51
C TYR A 472 18.57 4.84 13.24
N TYR A 473 17.89 5.85 13.79
CA TYR A 473 16.48 6.12 13.58
C TYR A 473 16.25 7.63 13.51
N ARG A 474 15.76 8.09 12.35
CA ARG A 474 15.51 9.51 12.06
C ARG A 474 14.17 9.76 11.41
N ASP A 475 13.34 8.72 11.27
CA ASP A 475 12.11 8.82 10.47
C ASP A 475 11.13 9.81 11.08
N GLY A 476 10.95 9.81 12.41
CA GLY A 476 10.11 10.78 13.10
C GLY A 476 10.63 12.21 12.97
N TYR A 477 11.93 12.43 13.13
CA TYR A 477 12.53 13.74 12.93
C TYR A 477 12.42 14.24 11.48
N ASN A 478 12.60 13.37 10.51
CA ASN A 478 12.39 13.70 9.10
C ASN A 478 10.92 14.04 8.83
N LEU A 479 9.99 13.30 9.46
CA LEU A 479 8.55 13.59 9.40
C LEU A 479 8.24 14.96 9.99
N TYR A 480 8.77 15.30 11.18
CA TYR A 480 8.63 16.62 11.80
C TYR A 480 9.08 17.73 10.85
N LYS A 481 10.29 17.63 10.28
CA LYS A 481 10.79 18.61 9.32
C LYS A 481 9.87 18.78 8.13
N ARG A 482 9.40 17.67 7.56
CA ARG A 482 8.46 17.67 6.45
C ARG A 482 7.15 18.35 6.83
N MET A 483 6.60 18.06 8.00
CA MET A 483 5.36 18.66 8.45
C MET A 483 5.48 20.16 8.66
N ARG A 484 6.66 20.63 9.07
CA ARG A 484 6.97 22.07 9.17
C ARG A 484 7.09 22.73 7.78
N GLU A 485 7.77 22.06 6.84
CA GLU A 485 8.01 22.57 5.47
C GLU A 485 6.72 22.61 4.64
N TYR A 486 5.86 21.58 4.77
CA TYR A 486 4.67 21.39 3.95
C TYR A 486 3.36 21.56 4.72
N LYS A 487 3.33 22.38 5.78
CA LYS A 487 2.14 22.65 6.59
C LYS A 487 0.91 22.98 5.74
N ASN A 488 1.06 23.87 4.76
CA ASN A 488 -0.03 24.29 3.87
C ASN A 488 -0.57 23.12 3.05
N SER A 489 0.29 22.20 2.62
CA SER A 489 -0.11 21.01 1.86
C SER A 489 -0.80 19.94 2.72
N HIS A 490 -0.64 19.99 4.04
CA HIS A 490 -1.37 19.11 4.95
C HIS A 490 -2.75 19.67 5.33
N LEU A 491 -2.95 20.99 5.24
CA LEU A 491 -4.16 21.66 5.71
C LEU A 491 -5.01 22.27 4.58
N LEU A 492 -4.58 22.16 3.30
CA LEU A 492 -5.27 22.74 2.17
C LEU A 492 -6.76 22.32 2.10
N PHE A 493 -7.08 21.08 2.43
CA PHE A 493 -8.45 20.55 2.45
C PHE A 493 -9.39 21.27 3.43
N LEU A 494 -8.85 22.03 4.41
CA LEU A 494 -9.61 22.89 5.32
C LEU A 494 -9.90 24.28 4.71
N HIS A 495 -9.10 24.70 3.73
CA HIS A 495 -9.26 25.97 3.05
C HIS A 495 -10.04 25.84 1.74
N ASP A 496 -10.10 24.64 1.19
CA ASP A 496 -10.76 24.37 -0.07
C ASP A 496 -11.58 23.07 0.02
N ILE A 497 -12.89 23.26 0.04
CA ILE A 497 -13.86 22.16 0.21
C ILE A 497 -13.82 21.15 -0.95
N LYS A 498 -13.36 21.56 -2.13
CA LYS A 498 -13.26 20.69 -3.30
C LYS A 498 -12.00 19.82 -3.29
N VAL A 499 -11.05 20.13 -2.41
CA VAL A 499 -9.81 19.38 -2.26
C VAL A 499 -10.02 18.26 -1.24
N PRO A 500 -9.83 16.99 -1.62
CA PRO A 500 -9.91 15.86 -0.69
C PRO A 500 -8.68 15.82 0.22
N TYR A 501 -8.87 15.41 1.47
CA TYR A 501 -7.79 15.29 2.47
C TYR A 501 -6.87 14.08 2.24
N ASP A 502 -7.23 13.15 1.37
CA ASP A 502 -6.44 11.95 1.09
C ASP A 502 -6.37 11.62 -0.42
N ASN A 503 -5.44 10.73 -0.76
CA ASN A 503 -5.23 10.25 -2.12
C ASN A 503 -5.82 8.85 -2.35
N ASN A 504 -6.94 8.52 -1.70
CA ASN A 504 -7.56 7.20 -1.76
C ASN A 504 -7.95 6.77 -3.17
N LEU A 505 -8.26 7.73 -4.06
CA LEU A 505 -8.56 7.44 -5.46
C LEU A 505 -7.35 6.77 -6.13
N ALA A 506 -6.18 7.39 -6.11
CA ALA A 506 -4.97 6.81 -6.70
C ALA A 506 -4.57 5.49 -6.00
N GLU A 507 -4.76 5.37 -4.67
CA GLU A 507 -4.53 4.10 -3.97
C GLU A 507 -5.47 2.98 -4.46
N ARG A 508 -6.74 3.27 -4.75
CA ARG A 508 -7.68 2.30 -5.33
C ARG A 508 -7.24 1.87 -6.73
N LEU A 509 -6.81 2.83 -7.57
CA LEU A 509 -6.25 2.53 -8.90
C LEU A 509 -5.00 1.66 -8.79
N ALA A 510 -4.09 1.97 -7.87
CA ALA A 510 -2.90 1.15 -7.61
C ALA A 510 -3.27 -0.30 -7.26
N ARG A 511 -4.31 -0.50 -6.43
CA ARG A 511 -4.80 -1.85 -6.08
C ARG A 511 -5.35 -2.61 -7.28
N ILE A 512 -6.04 -1.93 -8.21
CA ILE A 512 -6.55 -2.54 -9.45
C ILE A 512 -5.39 -3.02 -10.32
N VAL A 513 -4.41 -2.14 -10.58
CA VAL A 513 -3.20 -2.50 -11.34
C VAL A 513 -2.44 -3.66 -10.67
N LYS A 514 -2.28 -3.62 -9.34
CA LYS A 514 -1.61 -4.68 -8.58
C LYS A 514 -2.33 -6.04 -8.66
N ARG A 515 -3.66 -6.06 -8.63
CA ARG A 515 -4.43 -7.30 -8.80
C ARG A 515 -4.19 -7.91 -10.17
N LYS A 516 -4.21 -7.09 -11.24
CA LYS A 516 -3.92 -7.55 -12.60
C LYS A 516 -2.47 -8.00 -12.74
N ALA A 517 -1.52 -7.24 -12.20
CA ALA A 517 -0.11 -7.63 -12.18
C ALA A 517 0.13 -8.95 -11.44
N ALA A 518 -0.61 -9.22 -10.35
CA ALA A 518 -0.56 -10.48 -9.63
C ALA A 518 -1.13 -11.64 -10.44
N GLN A 519 -2.21 -11.43 -11.22
CA GLN A 519 -2.79 -12.42 -12.13
C GLN A 519 -1.81 -12.79 -13.25
N VAL A 520 -1.16 -11.80 -13.84
CA VAL A 520 -0.24 -11.98 -14.98
C VAL A 520 1.14 -12.47 -14.52
N ILE A 521 1.50 -12.21 -13.25
CA ILE A 521 2.82 -12.44 -12.62
C ILE A 521 3.88 -11.52 -13.23
N SER A 522 4.07 -11.52 -14.55
CA SER A 522 5.01 -10.67 -15.27
C SER A 522 4.55 -10.47 -16.71
N PHE A 523 4.57 -9.24 -17.19
CA PHE A 523 4.32 -8.92 -18.60
C PHE A 523 5.54 -9.32 -19.44
N ARG A 524 5.30 -9.61 -20.73
CA ARG A 524 6.35 -10.01 -21.66
C ARG A 524 7.05 -8.82 -22.32
N SER A 525 6.35 -7.69 -22.47
CA SER A 525 6.88 -6.48 -23.09
C SER A 525 6.28 -5.23 -22.47
N MET A 526 6.91 -4.09 -22.71
CA MET A 526 6.37 -2.77 -22.35
C MET A 526 5.06 -2.49 -23.07
N ASP A 527 4.94 -2.87 -24.36
CA ASP A 527 3.72 -2.70 -25.15
C ASP A 527 2.52 -3.40 -24.50
N SER A 528 2.70 -4.64 -24.02
CA SER A 528 1.59 -5.36 -23.36
C SER A 528 1.17 -4.72 -22.05
N LEU A 529 2.06 -4.05 -21.35
CA LEU A 529 1.71 -3.26 -20.18
C LEU A 529 1.03 -1.94 -20.57
N ILE A 530 1.48 -1.26 -21.62
CA ILE A 530 0.84 -0.07 -22.19
C ILE A 530 -0.60 -0.41 -22.63
N GLU A 531 -0.78 -1.44 -23.44
CA GLU A 531 -2.08 -1.92 -23.91
C GLU A 531 -3.06 -2.19 -22.74
N LEU A 532 -2.56 -2.76 -21.65
CA LEU A 532 -3.35 -2.95 -20.43
C LEU A 532 -3.69 -1.62 -19.75
N CYS A 533 -2.72 -0.73 -19.57
CA CYS A 533 -2.93 0.56 -18.91
C CYS A 533 -3.96 1.41 -19.68
N ASP A 534 -3.84 1.44 -20.99
CA ASP A 534 -4.79 2.08 -21.90
C ASP A 534 -6.19 1.50 -21.75
N SER A 535 -6.27 0.17 -21.74
CA SER A 535 -7.53 -0.56 -21.57
C SER A 535 -8.19 -0.25 -20.23
N LEU A 536 -7.43 -0.29 -19.14
CA LEU A 536 -7.94 0.00 -17.80
C LEU A 536 -8.39 1.45 -17.64
N SER A 537 -7.68 2.40 -18.26
CA SER A 537 -8.08 3.82 -18.26
C SER A 537 -9.52 3.98 -18.76
N ILE A 538 -9.81 3.45 -19.92
CA ILE A 538 -11.15 3.56 -20.53
C ILE A 538 -12.19 2.71 -19.79
N LEU A 539 -11.88 1.46 -19.46
CA LEU A 539 -12.83 0.59 -18.76
C LEU A 539 -13.24 1.16 -17.38
N LEU A 540 -12.28 1.73 -16.65
CA LEU A 540 -12.55 2.31 -15.33
C LEU A 540 -13.33 3.63 -15.44
N THR A 541 -13.05 4.45 -16.44
CA THR A 541 -13.81 5.67 -16.73
C THR A 541 -15.23 5.31 -17.13
N TYR A 542 -15.45 4.41 -18.09
CA TYR A 542 -16.78 3.95 -18.48
C TYR A 542 -17.57 3.34 -17.32
N SER A 543 -16.91 2.65 -16.39
CA SER A 543 -17.56 2.09 -15.21
C SER A 543 -18.05 3.16 -14.21
N LYS A 544 -17.59 4.40 -14.33
CA LYS A 544 -18.01 5.56 -13.51
C LYS A 544 -19.05 6.41 -14.20
N GLU A 545 -18.97 6.50 -15.51
CA GLU A 545 -20.04 7.09 -16.30
C GLU A 545 -21.29 6.23 -16.15
N SER A 546 -22.46 6.84 -16.07
CA SER A 546 -23.75 6.16 -15.80
C SER A 546 -24.22 5.19 -16.89
N GLY A 547 -23.32 4.78 -17.78
CA GLY A 547 -23.58 3.93 -18.94
C GLY A 547 -23.42 2.44 -18.68
N ASN A 548 -23.76 1.65 -19.69
CA ASN A 548 -23.53 0.23 -19.74
C ASN A 548 -22.09 -0.06 -20.22
N LEU A 549 -21.19 -0.43 -19.29
CA LEU A 549 -19.80 -0.78 -19.60
C LEU A 549 -19.66 -1.77 -20.77
N PHE A 550 -20.54 -2.76 -20.84
CA PHE A 550 -20.53 -3.75 -21.89
C PHE A 550 -20.87 -3.13 -23.25
N GLU A 551 -21.89 -2.29 -23.31
CA GLU A 551 -22.34 -1.62 -24.51
C GLU A 551 -21.25 -0.65 -25.03
N SER A 552 -20.73 0.24 -24.17
CA SER A 552 -19.66 1.16 -24.54
C SER A 552 -18.40 0.42 -25.06
N THR A 553 -18.05 -0.69 -24.40
CA THR A 553 -16.92 -1.53 -24.85
C THR A 553 -17.21 -2.20 -26.18
N THR A 554 -18.44 -2.64 -26.41
CA THR A 554 -18.90 -3.23 -27.67
C THR A 554 -18.81 -2.23 -28.81
N GLU A 555 -19.23 -0.99 -28.60
CA GLU A 555 -19.13 0.09 -29.59
C GLU A 555 -17.68 0.35 -30.00
N VAL A 556 -16.75 0.39 -29.05
CA VAL A 556 -15.31 0.54 -29.36
C VAL A 556 -14.83 -0.59 -30.27
N PHE A 557 -15.19 -1.86 -29.98
CA PHE A 557 -14.78 -2.97 -30.81
C PHE A 557 -15.42 -2.97 -32.21
N ASN A 558 -16.62 -2.42 -32.36
CA ASN A 558 -17.35 -2.33 -33.64
C ASN A 558 -16.86 -1.20 -34.55
N ARG A 559 -15.95 -0.32 -34.10
CA ARG A 559 -15.36 0.71 -34.97
C ARG A 559 -14.50 0.09 -36.06
N ASN A 560 -14.76 0.45 -37.30
CA ASN A 560 -14.11 -0.14 -38.47
C ASN A 560 -12.68 0.39 -38.73
N LYS A 561 -12.27 1.49 -38.05
CA LYS A 561 -10.92 2.07 -38.16
C LYS A 561 -10.38 2.38 -36.76
N PRO A 562 -9.06 2.22 -36.55
CA PRO A 562 -8.43 2.82 -35.38
C PRO A 562 -8.73 4.32 -35.36
N ALA A 563 -9.11 4.83 -34.19
CA ALA A 563 -9.39 6.26 -34.02
C ALA A 563 -8.12 7.09 -34.16
#